data_c22c5380083ba54ed1cbf76659e907c6
#
_entry.id   c22c5380083ba54ed1cbf76659e907c6
#
_cell.length_a   1.000
_cell.length_b   1.000
_cell.length_c   1.000
_cell.angle_alpha   90.00
_cell.angle_beta   90.00
_cell.angle_gamma   90.00
#
_symmetry.space_group_name_H-M   'P 1'
#
loop_
_entity.id
_entity.type
_entity.pdbx_description
1 polymer ?
#
loop_
_entity_poly.entity_id
_entity_poly.type
_entity_poly.pdbx_seq_one_letter_code
_entity_poly.pdbx_strand_id
1 'polypeptide(L)'
;AAQVQTYLPYYNQETIKGNRIGEILEIPVTLSAQEVSHLEDPLSSTVFRLSNIEQFGGVATISIKPNLDKVNIEYEKQLINHYIDDAWFTTVKGYGEWWKARSMIELDVETTEDFTYVNLYAPKLINDLPLLLPLEWQYIGSQPQGIEMKGHAQGILITELEGRLKLAFKTQSNK
;
A
#
# COMPACT_ATOMS: atom_id res chain seq x y z
N ALA A 1 -1.77 -17.46 -23.00
CA ALA A 1 -1.69 -16.06 -22.58
C ALA A 1 -1.47 -16.07 -21.08
N ALA A 2 -0.33 -15.59 -20.59
CA ALA A 2 -0.07 -15.43 -19.16
C ALA A 2 -1.07 -14.39 -18.65
N GLN A 3 -1.93 -14.79 -17.70
CA GLN A 3 -2.75 -13.84 -16.96
C GLN A 3 -1.81 -12.95 -16.16
N VAL A 4 -1.79 -11.67 -16.49
CA VAL A 4 -1.12 -10.67 -15.67
C VAL A 4 -1.95 -10.58 -14.38
N GLN A 5 -1.46 -11.16 -13.30
CA GLN A 5 -2.07 -10.98 -11.99
C GLN A 5 -1.89 -9.50 -11.59
N THR A 6 -2.99 -8.79 -11.48
CA THR A 6 -2.98 -7.44 -10.95
C THR A 6 -2.91 -7.52 -9.42
N TYR A 7 -1.85 -6.96 -8.85
CA TYR A 7 -1.66 -6.89 -7.38
C TYR A 7 -2.22 -5.59 -6.79
N LEU A 8 -2.83 -4.75 -7.62
CA LEU A 8 -3.43 -3.50 -7.18
C LEU A 8 -4.95 -3.63 -7.17
N PRO A 9 -5.61 -3.11 -6.13
CA PRO A 9 -7.07 -3.01 -6.10
C PRO A 9 -7.57 -2.08 -7.21
N TYR A 10 -8.76 -2.36 -7.67
CA TYR A 10 -9.43 -1.53 -8.68
C TYR A 10 -10.93 -1.44 -8.38
N TYR A 11 -11.54 -0.35 -8.85
CA TYR A 11 -12.99 -0.20 -8.77
C TYR A 11 -13.65 -0.82 -10.01
N ASN A 12 -14.52 -1.79 -9.75
CA ASN A 12 -15.41 -2.33 -10.77
C ASN A 12 -16.70 -1.51 -10.77
N GLN A 13 -17.11 -1.06 -11.95
CA GLN A 13 -18.33 -0.28 -12.13
C GLN A 13 -19.37 -1.14 -12.81
N GLU A 14 -20.34 -1.64 -12.04
CA GLU A 14 -21.51 -2.28 -12.63
C GLU A 14 -22.49 -1.23 -13.14
N THR A 15 -22.86 -1.37 -14.43
CA THR A 15 -23.93 -0.60 -15.05
C THR A 15 -25.08 -1.55 -15.41
N ILE A 16 -26.24 -1.37 -14.80
CA ILE A 16 -27.47 -2.02 -15.27
C ILE A 16 -28.31 -0.99 -16.00
N LYS A 17 -28.65 -1.26 -17.28
CA LYS A 17 -29.48 -0.40 -18.14
C LYS A 17 -29.00 1.06 -18.23
N GLY A 18 -27.67 1.28 -18.25
CA GLY A 18 -27.07 2.60 -18.34
C GLY A 18 -27.03 3.40 -17.04
N ASN A 19 -27.57 2.88 -15.94
CA ASN A 19 -27.46 3.49 -14.63
C ASN A 19 -26.32 2.84 -13.83
N ARG A 20 -25.47 3.66 -13.24
CA ARG A 20 -24.38 3.23 -12.35
C ARG A 20 -25.00 2.71 -11.05
N ILE A 21 -24.81 1.42 -10.72
CA ILE A 21 -25.45 0.80 -9.56
C ILE A 21 -24.55 0.92 -8.32
N GLY A 22 -23.23 0.98 -8.51
CA GLY A 22 -22.29 1.07 -7.40
C GLY A 22 -20.84 0.96 -7.88
N GLU A 23 -19.97 1.26 -6.98
CA GLU A 23 -18.52 1.04 -7.13
C GLU A 23 -18.14 -0.07 -6.15
N ILE A 24 -17.71 -1.21 -6.69
CA ILE A 24 -17.19 -2.32 -5.89
C ILE A 24 -15.67 -2.26 -5.97
N LEU A 25 -15.02 -2.17 -4.81
CA LEU A 25 -13.58 -2.31 -4.74
C LEU A 25 -13.23 -3.80 -4.80
N GLU A 26 -12.60 -4.21 -5.88
CA GLU A 26 -12.07 -5.54 -6.03
C GLU A 26 -10.63 -5.60 -5.53
N ILE A 27 -10.35 -6.51 -4.60
CA ILE A 27 -9.02 -6.77 -4.07
C ILE A 27 -8.59 -8.15 -4.57
N PRO A 28 -7.56 -8.25 -5.42
CA PRO A 28 -7.14 -9.53 -5.98
C PRO A 28 -6.65 -10.49 -4.90
N VAL A 29 -7.02 -11.77 -5.00
CA VAL A 29 -6.42 -12.82 -4.15
C VAL A 29 -5.07 -13.18 -4.72
N THR A 30 -4.02 -12.96 -3.95
CA THR A 30 -2.62 -13.22 -4.35
C THR A 30 -2.28 -14.70 -4.26
N LEU A 31 -2.77 -15.36 -3.19
CA LEU A 31 -2.57 -16.78 -2.93
C LEU A 31 -3.83 -17.38 -2.30
N SER A 32 -4.25 -18.49 -2.85
CA SER A 32 -5.33 -19.28 -2.25
C SER A 32 -4.77 -20.39 -1.34
N ALA A 33 -5.56 -20.84 -0.38
CA ALA A 33 -5.21 -21.98 0.48
C ALA A 33 -4.89 -23.25 -0.33
N GLN A 34 -5.55 -23.42 -1.47
CA GLN A 34 -5.30 -24.55 -2.36
C GLN A 34 -3.93 -24.47 -3.02
N GLU A 35 -3.52 -23.29 -3.49
CA GLU A 35 -2.18 -23.10 -4.07
C GLU A 35 -1.11 -23.34 -3.02
N VAL A 36 -1.27 -22.80 -1.81
CA VAL A 36 -0.32 -22.99 -0.70
C VAL A 36 -0.12 -24.48 -0.37
N SER A 37 -1.20 -25.27 -0.36
CA SER A 37 -1.13 -26.70 -0.03
C SER A 37 -0.38 -27.56 -1.05
N HIS A 38 -0.15 -27.06 -2.25
CA HIS A 38 0.58 -27.75 -3.33
C HIS A 38 2.05 -27.32 -3.45
N LEU A 39 2.50 -26.36 -2.65
CA LEU A 39 3.89 -25.91 -2.67
C LEU A 39 4.77 -26.85 -1.82
N GLU A 40 5.94 -27.20 -2.30
CA GLU A 40 6.92 -27.99 -1.52
C GLU A 40 7.46 -27.20 -0.33
N ASP A 41 7.74 -25.92 -0.54
CA ASP A 41 8.10 -24.95 0.49
C ASP A 41 7.15 -23.75 0.40
N PRO A 42 6.03 -23.77 1.14
CA PRO A 42 5.03 -22.72 1.09
C PRO A 42 5.55 -21.36 1.53
N LEU A 43 6.39 -21.32 2.57
CA LEU A 43 6.90 -20.06 3.11
C LEU A 43 7.83 -19.37 2.12
N SER A 44 8.90 -20.04 1.69
CA SER A 44 9.86 -19.44 0.76
C SER A 44 9.22 -19.03 -0.56
N SER A 45 8.32 -19.86 -1.09
CA SER A 45 7.58 -19.56 -2.32
C SER A 45 6.69 -18.32 -2.17
N THR A 46 6.05 -18.16 -1.01
CA THR A 46 5.22 -16.99 -0.72
C THR A 46 6.08 -15.74 -0.53
N VAL A 47 7.15 -15.82 0.27
CA VAL A 47 8.09 -14.70 0.47
C VAL A 47 8.64 -14.21 -0.87
N PHE A 48 9.03 -15.11 -1.77
CA PHE A 48 9.47 -14.71 -3.12
C PHE A 48 8.39 -13.97 -3.92
N ARG A 49 7.13 -14.40 -3.84
CA ARG A 49 6.02 -13.68 -4.50
C ARG A 49 5.75 -12.32 -3.85
N LEU A 50 5.78 -12.25 -2.52
CA LEU A 50 5.51 -11.02 -1.77
C LEU A 50 6.61 -9.99 -1.97
N SER A 51 7.87 -10.37 -2.10
CA SER A 51 8.97 -9.43 -2.40
C SER A 51 8.76 -8.67 -3.72
N ASN A 52 8.17 -9.32 -4.72
CA ASN A 52 7.79 -8.63 -5.96
C ASN A 52 6.63 -7.63 -5.75
N ILE A 53 5.67 -7.95 -4.88
CA ILE A 53 4.56 -7.05 -4.57
C ILE A 53 5.05 -5.86 -3.76
N GLU A 54 5.92 -6.09 -2.78
CA GLU A 54 6.56 -5.07 -1.95
C GLU A 54 7.30 -4.04 -2.80
N GLN A 55 8.06 -4.48 -3.79
CA GLN A 55 8.81 -3.61 -4.70
C GLN A 55 7.93 -2.56 -5.39
N PHE A 56 6.66 -2.87 -5.64
CA PHE A 56 5.70 -1.99 -6.31
C PHE A 56 4.68 -1.36 -5.35
N GLY A 57 4.82 -1.56 -4.02
CA GLY A 57 3.87 -1.05 -3.03
C GLY A 57 2.46 -1.65 -3.19
N GLY A 58 2.38 -2.91 -3.58
CA GLY A 58 1.12 -3.61 -3.83
C GLY A 58 0.47 -4.14 -2.55
N VAL A 59 -0.68 -4.79 -2.72
CA VAL A 59 -1.39 -5.50 -1.64
C VAL A 59 -1.37 -7.00 -1.89
N ALA A 60 -1.16 -7.76 -0.83
CA ALA A 60 -1.26 -9.21 -0.85
C ALA A 60 -2.49 -9.67 -0.06
N THR A 61 -3.35 -10.43 -0.69
CA THR A 61 -4.50 -11.07 -0.06
C THR A 61 -4.32 -12.57 -0.10
N ILE A 62 -4.22 -13.18 1.09
CA ILE A 62 -4.02 -14.62 1.23
C ILE A 62 -5.30 -15.22 1.78
N SER A 63 -5.91 -16.13 1.03
CA SER A 63 -7.09 -16.86 1.47
C SER A 63 -6.67 -18.12 2.22
N ILE A 64 -6.93 -18.16 3.53
CA ILE A 64 -6.62 -19.30 4.40
C ILE A 64 -7.93 -19.95 4.84
N LYS A 65 -7.97 -21.29 4.82
CA LYS A 65 -9.10 -22.07 5.33
C LYS A 65 -8.73 -22.61 6.71
N PRO A 66 -9.25 -22.04 7.80
CA PRO A 66 -8.84 -22.38 9.16
C PRO A 66 -9.17 -23.82 9.58
N ASN A 67 -10.08 -24.49 8.86
CA ASN A 67 -10.58 -25.82 9.23
C ASN A 67 -9.76 -26.97 8.63
N LEU A 68 -8.74 -26.70 7.84
CA LEU A 68 -8.20 -27.76 6.98
C LEU A 68 -6.92 -28.40 7.48
N ASP A 69 -6.06 -27.74 8.26
CA ASP A 69 -4.85 -28.44 8.73
C ASP A 69 -4.02 -27.60 9.71
N LYS A 70 -3.37 -28.27 10.65
CA LYS A 70 -2.31 -27.67 11.49
C LYS A 70 -1.19 -27.02 10.66
N VAL A 71 -0.93 -27.54 9.47
CA VAL A 71 0.07 -27.04 8.53
C VAL A 71 -0.26 -25.62 8.06
N ASN A 72 -1.52 -25.34 7.75
CA ASN A 72 -1.93 -23.99 7.31
C ASN A 72 -1.81 -22.95 8.43
N ILE A 73 -2.11 -23.33 9.67
CA ILE A 73 -1.96 -22.44 10.83
C ILE A 73 -0.48 -22.13 11.11
N GLU A 74 0.38 -23.13 11.00
CA GLU A 74 1.81 -22.95 11.22
C GLU A 74 2.43 -22.09 10.12
N TYR A 75 2.06 -22.33 8.88
CA TYR A 75 2.44 -21.48 7.74
C TYR A 75 2.00 -20.02 7.94
N GLU A 76 0.74 -19.79 8.36
CA GLU A 76 0.22 -18.44 8.61
C GLU A 76 1.04 -17.72 9.68
N LYS A 77 1.35 -18.39 10.79
CA LYS A 77 2.18 -17.84 11.86
C LYS A 77 3.58 -17.48 11.39
N GLN A 78 4.22 -18.37 10.62
CA GLN A 78 5.55 -18.14 10.10
C GLN A 78 5.55 -16.94 9.14
N LEU A 79 4.54 -16.82 8.28
CA LEU A 79 4.41 -15.72 7.35
C LEU A 79 4.17 -14.38 8.08
N ILE A 80 3.27 -14.35 9.06
CA ILE A 80 3.03 -13.16 9.88
C ILE A 80 4.31 -12.74 10.61
N ASN A 81 5.00 -13.68 11.26
CA ASN A 81 6.25 -13.39 11.96
C ASN A 81 7.35 -12.88 11.03
N HIS A 82 7.37 -13.34 9.77
CA HIS A 82 8.35 -12.88 8.79
C HIS A 82 8.15 -11.41 8.39
N TYR A 83 6.90 -10.95 8.34
CA TYR A 83 6.55 -9.62 7.85
C TYR A 83 6.00 -8.67 8.93
N ILE A 84 6.04 -9.05 10.21
CA ILE A 84 5.39 -8.27 11.28
C ILE A 84 5.90 -6.83 11.40
N ASP A 85 7.18 -6.62 11.09
CA ASP A 85 7.82 -5.32 11.15
C ASP A 85 7.82 -4.57 9.80
N ASP A 86 7.51 -5.25 8.69
CA ASP A 86 7.65 -4.71 7.33
C ASP A 86 6.32 -4.53 6.60
N ALA A 87 5.23 -5.15 7.09
CA ALA A 87 3.93 -5.11 6.43
C ALA A 87 2.82 -4.63 7.36
N TRP A 88 1.89 -3.88 6.80
CA TRP A 88 0.66 -3.51 7.49
C TRP A 88 -0.39 -4.61 7.35
N PHE A 89 -0.69 -5.29 8.45
CA PHE A 89 -1.73 -6.31 8.52
C PHE A 89 -3.08 -5.70 8.86
N THR A 90 -4.08 -5.94 8.02
CA THR A 90 -5.41 -5.42 8.24
C THR A 90 -6.49 -6.37 7.72
N THR A 91 -7.74 -6.10 8.04
CA THR A 91 -8.89 -6.80 7.47
C THR A 91 -9.23 -6.26 6.09
N VAL A 92 -9.95 -7.04 5.26
CA VAL A 92 -10.45 -6.59 3.96
C VAL A 92 -11.28 -5.30 4.11
N LYS A 93 -12.11 -5.21 5.17
CA LYS A 93 -12.87 -4.00 5.48
C LYS A 93 -11.97 -2.81 5.80
N GLY A 94 -11.00 -2.99 6.70
CA GLY A 94 -10.07 -1.92 7.08
C GLY A 94 -9.25 -1.42 5.89
N TYR A 95 -8.78 -2.35 5.06
CA TYR A 95 -8.10 -1.99 3.83
C TYR A 95 -9.01 -1.22 2.85
N GLY A 96 -10.26 -1.66 2.67
CA GLY A 96 -11.22 -0.98 1.80
C GLY A 96 -11.55 0.44 2.27
N GLU A 97 -11.70 0.65 3.58
CA GLU A 97 -11.91 1.98 4.18
C GLU A 97 -10.69 2.88 3.97
N TRP A 98 -9.48 2.36 4.20
CA TRP A 98 -8.24 3.07 3.94
C TRP A 98 -8.07 3.43 2.46
N TRP A 99 -8.31 2.47 1.54
CA TRP A 99 -8.21 2.70 0.10
C TRP A 99 -9.18 3.78 -0.37
N LYS A 100 -10.41 3.78 0.15
CA LYS A 100 -11.40 4.82 -0.13
C LYS A 100 -10.97 6.19 0.41
N ALA A 101 -10.43 6.26 1.63
CA ALA A 101 -9.92 7.51 2.18
C ALA A 101 -8.74 8.04 1.36
N ARG A 102 -7.80 7.15 1.00
CA ARG A 102 -6.66 7.48 0.15
C ARG A 102 -7.07 8.00 -1.23
N SER A 103 -8.12 7.44 -1.83
CA SER A 103 -8.61 7.88 -3.15
C SER A 103 -9.24 9.28 -3.15
N MET A 104 -9.52 9.85 -1.98
CA MET A 104 -10.05 11.21 -1.83
C MET A 104 -8.96 12.25 -1.53
N ILE A 105 -7.70 11.83 -1.40
CA ILE A 105 -6.59 12.76 -1.17
C ILE A 105 -6.33 13.55 -2.45
N GLU A 106 -6.28 14.86 -2.30
CA GLU A 106 -5.82 15.76 -3.34
C GLU A 106 -4.32 15.99 -3.16
N LEU A 107 -3.57 15.81 -4.24
CA LEU A 107 -2.13 16.02 -4.29
C LEU A 107 -1.83 17.08 -5.33
N ASP A 108 -1.09 18.11 -4.92
CA ASP A 108 -0.56 19.14 -5.80
C ASP A 108 0.94 19.32 -5.58
N VAL A 109 1.70 19.48 -6.66
CA VAL A 109 3.14 19.62 -6.63
C VAL A 109 3.56 20.90 -7.35
N GLU A 110 4.12 21.83 -6.59
CA GLU A 110 4.64 23.09 -7.09
C GLU A 110 6.18 23.05 -7.08
N THR A 111 6.83 23.23 -8.22
CA THR A 111 8.30 23.25 -8.32
C THR A 111 8.78 24.65 -8.70
N THR A 112 9.76 25.14 -7.96
CA THR A 112 10.53 26.36 -8.23
C THR A 112 11.98 25.98 -8.61
N GLU A 113 12.86 26.96 -8.87
CA GLU A 113 14.24 26.67 -9.20
C GLU A 113 15.00 25.89 -8.10
N ASP A 114 14.71 26.18 -6.83
CA ASP A 114 15.45 25.61 -5.70
C ASP A 114 14.65 24.61 -4.87
N PHE A 115 13.32 24.66 -4.97
CA PHE A 115 12.42 23.93 -4.06
C PHE A 115 11.25 23.29 -4.78
N THR A 116 10.83 22.16 -4.25
CA THR A 116 9.56 21.54 -4.60
C THR A 116 8.66 21.47 -3.37
N TYR A 117 7.45 21.90 -3.52
CA TYR A 117 6.42 21.83 -2.49
C TYR A 117 5.40 20.76 -2.86
N VAL A 118 5.11 19.88 -1.91
CA VAL A 118 4.06 18.88 -2.03
C VAL A 118 2.93 19.29 -1.10
N ASN A 119 1.79 19.62 -1.68
CA ASN A 119 0.58 20.00 -0.95
C ASN A 119 -0.38 18.81 -0.96
N LEU A 120 -0.76 18.35 0.21
CA LEU A 120 -1.72 17.27 0.41
C LEU A 120 -2.96 17.82 1.09
N TYR A 121 -4.12 17.36 0.65
CA TYR A 121 -5.38 17.62 1.35
C TYR A 121 -6.16 16.33 1.51
N ALA A 122 -6.45 15.95 2.75
CA ALA A 122 -7.27 14.81 3.11
C ALA A 122 -8.60 15.30 3.72
N PRO A 123 -9.75 15.10 3.06
CA PRO A 123 -11.05 15.53 3.57
C PRO A 123 -11.52 14.70 4.77
N LYS A 124 -10.87 13.59 5.03
CA LYS A 124 -11.11 12.69 6.17
C LYS A 124 -9.78 12.21 6.72
N LEU A 125 -9.78 11.86 8.00
CA LEU A 125 -8.64 11.23 8.64
C LEU A 125 -8.19 10.00 7.87
N ILE A 126 -6.91 9.95 7.54
CA ILE A 126 -6.22 8.78 7.02
C ILE A 126 -4.97 8.53 7.84
N ASN A 127 -4.73 7.27 8.18
CA ASN A 127 -3.55 6.84 8.89
C ASN A 127 -2.62 6.05 7.95
N ASP A 128 -1.34 6.05 8.30
CA ASP A 128 -0.30 5.24 7.65
C ASP A 128 -0.25 5.43 6.12
N LEU A 129 -0.25 6.69 5.68
CA LEU A 129 -0.14 7.05 4.28
C LEU A 129 1.32 7.11 3.85
N PRO A 130 1.82 6.16 3.03
CA PRO A 130 3.16 6.23 2.49
C PRO A 130 3.21 7.22 1.33
N LEU A 131 4.20 8.10 1.34
CA LEU A 131 4.53 9.00 0.25
C LEU A 131 5.93 8.65 -0.27
N LEU A 132 6.01 8.07 -1.47
CA LEU A 132 7.27 7.79 -2.14
C LEU A 132 7.77 9.05 -2.84
N LEU A 133 9.04 9.36 -2.64
CA LEU A 133 9.67 10.57 -3.16
C LEU A 133 10.80 10.22 -4.14
N PRO A 134 11.08 11.09 -5.11
CA PRO A 134 12.28 10.96 -5.93
C PRO A 134 13.57 10.98 -5.09
N LEU A 135 14.59 10.24 -5.53
CA LEU A 135 15.87 10.04 -4.83
C LEU A 135 16.61 11.36 -4.54
N GLU A 136 16.46 12.30 -5.43
CA GLU A 136 17.14 13.59 -5.41
C GLU A 136 16.48 14.63 -4.50
N TRP A 137 15.29 14.30 -3.92
CA TRP A 137 14.59 15.27 -3.07
C TRP A 137 15.02 15.15 -1.62
N GLN A 138 15.48 16.25 -1.05
CA GLN A 138 15.83 16.34 0.35
C GLN A 138 14.80 17.17 1.11
N TYR A 139 14.16 16.56 2.11
CA TYR A 139 13.20 17.26 2.96
C TYR A 139 13.83 18.43 3.69
N ILE A 140 13.12 19.56 3.73
CA ILE A 140 13.55 20.78 4.39
C ILE A 140 12.50 21.19 5.42
N GLY A 141 12.90 21.27 6.65
CA GLY A 141 12.03 21.73 7.73
C GLY A 141 12.18 20.91 9.00
N SER A 142 11.52 21.37 10.06
CA SER A 142 11.32 20.57 11.26
C SER A 142 10.30 19.49 10.93
N GLN A 143 10.55 18.26 11.35
CA GLN A 143 9.65 17.15 11.16
C GLN A 143 8.26 17.52 11.72
N PRO A 144 7.21 17.60 10.86
CA PRO A 144 5.88 17.89 11.35
C PRO A 144 5.39 16.76 12.27
N GLN A 145 4.48 17.09 13.16
CA GLN A 145 3.82 16.07 13.98
C GLN A 145 3.08 15.08 13.08
N GLY A 146 3.21 13.79 13.33
CA GLY A 146 2.57 12.75 12.53
C GLY A 146 3.30 12.35 11.25
N ILE A 147 4.60 12.66 11.12
CA ILE A 147 5.42 12.25 9.97
C ILE A 147 6.65 11.49 10.47
N GLU A 148 6.84 10.30 9.94
CA GLU A 148 8.05 9.50 10.13
C GLU A 148 8.87 9.45 8.84
N MET A 149 10.14 9.83 8.93
CA MET A 149 11.10 9.69 7.83
C MET A 149 11.72 8.30 7.90
N LYS A 150 11.37 7.41 6.99
CA LYS A 150 12.00 6.07 6.93
C LYS A 150 13.36 6.15 6.25
N GLY A 151 14.42 5.79 6.99
CA GLY A 151 15.83 6.08 6.68
C GLY A 151 16.46 5.34 5.49
N HIS A 152 15.82 4.41 4.80
CA HIS A 152 16.42 3.67 3.69
C HIS A 152 15.58 3.60 2.42
N ALA A 153 14.28 3.77 2.49
CA ALA A 153 13.46 4.01 1.32
C ALA A 153 13.16 5.50 1.34
N GLN A 154 13.40 6.18 0.23
CA GLN A 154 13.08 7.59 0.07
C GLN A 154 11.58 7.80 0.12
N GLY A 155 11.03 7.54 1.29
CA GLY A 155 9.62 7.62 1.59
C GLY A 155 9.41 8.33 2.91
N ILE A 156 8.31 9.02 2.98
CA ILE A 156 7.76 9.59 4.20
C ILE A 156 6.55 8.74 4.55
N LEU A 157 6.47 8.28 5.79
CA LEU A 157 5.24 7.74 6.33
C LEU A 157 4.50 8.87 7.05
N ILE A 158 3.32 9.23 6.55
CA ILE A 158 2.42 10.14 7.20
C ILE A 158 1.52 9.29 8.11
N THR A 159 1.82 9.30 9.42
CA THR A 159 1.12 8.45 10.39
C THR A 159 -0.33 8.86 10.59
N GLU A 160 -0.61 10.17 10.43
CA GLU A 160 -1.95 10.73 10.55
C GLU A 160 -2.08 11.98 9.69
N LEU A 161 -3.10 12.04 8.85
CA LEU A 161 -3.42 13.20 8.02
C LEU A 161 -4.92 13.47 8.02
N GLU A 162 -5.30 14.67 8.44
CA GLU A 162 -6.63 15.26 8.27
C GLU A 162 -6.46 16.73 7.91
N GLY A 163 -7.16 17.20 6.88
CA GLY A 163 -7.02 18.55 6.39
C GLY A 163 -5.80 18.73 5.47
N ARG A 164 -5.04 19.81 5.66
CA ARG A 164 -3.95 20.21 4.75
C ARG A 164 -2.57 19.97 5.35
N LEU A 165 -1.68 19.40 4.55
CA LEU A 165 -0.27 19.25 4.84
C LEU A 165 0.55 19.79 3.69
N LYS A 166 1.54 20.65 3.99
CA LYS A 166 2.51 21.14 3.02
C LYS A 166 3.91 20.65 3.41
N LEU A 167 4.56 19.96 2.48
CA LEU A 167 5.94 19.49 2.64
C LEU A 167 6.83 20.27 1.67
N ALA A 168 8.04 20.60 2.10
CA ALA A 168 9.03 21.31 1.28
C ALA A 168 10.28 20.44 1.10
N PHE A 169 10.76 20.37 -0.13
CA PHE A 169 11.94 19.61 -0.50
C PHE A 169 12.91 20.51 -1.27
N LYS A 170 14.20 20.32 -1.03
CA LYS A 170 15.25 20.86 -1.87
C LYS A 170 15.50 19.89 -3.01
N THR A 171 15.37 20.36 -4.23
CA THR A 171 15.75 19.60 -5.42
C THR A 171 17.25 19.80 -5.66
N GLN A 172 18.03 18.73 -5.71
CA GLN A 172 19.41 18.85 -6.15
C GLN A 172 19.39 19.13 -7.65
N SER A 173 19.76 20.33 -8.05
CA SER A 173 20.02 20.62 -9.46
C SER A 173 21.21 19.75 -9.89
N ASN A 174 20.96 18.77 -10.74
CA ASN A 174 22.02 18.11 -11.48
C ASN A 174 22.71 19.17 -12.34
N LYS A 175 23.85 19.70 -11.84
CA LYS A 175 24.79 20.46 -12.63
C LYS A 175 25.71 19.54 -13.39
#